data_07613302a16afca690b79ff60a81d42a
#
_entry.id   07613302a16afca690b79ff60a81d42a
#
_cell.length_a   1.000
_cell.length_b   1.000
_cell.length_c   1.000
_cell.angle_alpha   90.00
_cell.angle_beta   90.00
_cell.angle_gamma   90.00
#
_symmetry.space_group_name_H-M   'P 1'
#
loop_
_entity.id
_entity.type
_entity.pdbx_description
1 polymer ?
#
loop_
_entity_poly.entity_id
_entity_poly.type
_entity_poly.pdbx_seq_one_letter_code
_entity_poly.pdbx_strand_id
1 'polypeptide(L)'
;TDLNKLKTGFNFEVVLQPDSTLDISGNIGGEEIAAHVQQLPILLDTPAGRLTLSLRPNTKPIFDETIYITITPPLQMAKAYLAALSIAGTSNTTSIANINIQTTNKQRGEDFVNKLIEVYNLDANNDKKLIATKTAEFIDERIVIINRELGSTEAELENFKRSAGLTSISDANTFVQESS
;
A
#
# COMPACT_ATOMS: atom_id res chain seq x y z
N THR A 1 9.59 -19.25 0.75
CA THR A 1 8.20 -19.47 0.30
C THR A 1 7.64 -18.14 -0.19
N ASP A 2 7.24 -18.07 -1.46
CA ASP A 2 6.66 -16.84 -2.03
C ASP A 2 5.13 -16.98 -2.01
N LEU A 3 4.55 -16.73 -0.85
CA LEU A 3 3.10 -16.82 -0.64
C LEU A 3 2.30 -15.85 -1.56
N ASN A 4 2.95 -14.80 -2.09
CA ASN A 4 2.28 -13.85 -2.96
C ASN A 4 1.92 -14.45 -4.34
N LYS A 5 2.59 -15.53 -4.73
CA LYS A 5 2.31 -16.27 -5.97
C LYS A 5 1.20 -17.30 -5.82
N LEU A 6 0.78 -17.60 -4.59
CA LEU A 6 -0.26 -18.58 -4.33
C LEU A 6 -1.62 -18.04 -4.80
N LYS A 7 -2.21 -18.70 -5.80
CA LYS A 7 -3.53 -18.34 -6.36
C LYS A 7 -4.66 -19.10 -5.69
N THR A 8 -4.41 -20.36 -5.32
CA THR A 8 -5.41 -21.29 -4.76
C THR A 8 -4.90 -21.82 -3.43
N GLY A 9 -5.75 -21.81 -2.42
CA GLY A 9 -5.45 -22.43 -1.13
C GLY A 9 -5.43 -23.95 -1.22
N PHE A 10 -4.79 -24.58 -0.26
CA PHE A 10 -4.79 -26.03 -0.12
C PHE A 10 -4.78 -26.44 1.34
N ASN A 11 -5.23 -27.67 1.59
CA ASN A 11 -5.32 -28.24 2.92
C ASN A 11 -4.58 -29.56 2.96
N PHE A 12 -4.00 -29.86 4.09
CA PHE A 12 -3.46 -31.18 4.38
C PHE A 12 -3.58 -31.49 5.87
N GLU A 13 -3.55 -32.76 6.17
CA GLU A 13 -3.65 -33.31 7.52
C GLU A 13 -2.31 -33.86 7.93
N VAL A 14 -2.00 -33.73 9.19
CA VAL A 14 -0.76 -34.21 9.76
C VAL A 14 -1.07 -34.98 11.06
N VAL A 15 -0.58 -36.19 11.17
CA VAL A 15 -0.69 -37.01 12.39
C VAL A 15 0.72 -37.33 12.87
N LEU A 16 1.05 -36.91 14.09
CA LEU A 16 2.30 -37.29 14.73
C LEU A 16 2.10 -38.60 15.52
N GLN A 17 2.85 -39.61 15.16
CA GLN A 17 2.81 -40.91 15.80
C GLN A 17 3.68 -40.96 17.08
N PRO A 18 3.41 -41.84 18.05
CA PRO A 18 4.21 -41.96 19.27
C PRO A 18 5.67 -42.33 19.06
N ASP A 19 6.01 -42.95 17.94
CA ASP A 19 7.38 -43.26 17.52
C ASP A 19 8.11 -42.07 16.88
N SER A 20 7.48 -40.86 16.89
CA SER A 20 7.98 -39.62 16.27
C SER A 20 7.97 -39.64 14.75
N THR A 21 7.31 -40.58 14.11
CA THR A 21 7.01 -40.53 12.69
C THR A 21 5.83 -39.60 12.40
N LEU A 22 5.73 -39.09 11.18
CA LEU A 22 4.71 -38.16 10.77
C LEU A 22 3.99 -38.67 9.53
N ASP A 23 2.68 -38.84 9.64
CA ASP A 23 1.81 -39.11 8.51
C ASP A 23 1.24 -37.81 7.97
N ILE A 24 1.39 -37.59 6.69
CA ILE A 24 0.89 -36.42 6.00
C ILE A 24 -0.05 -36.90 4.89
N SER A 25 -1.26 -36.38 4.86
CA SER A 25 -2.24 -36.68 3.83
C SER A 25 -3.01 -35.43 3.44
N GLY A 26 -3.40 -35.34 2.18
CA GLY A 26 -4.20 -34.22 1.70
C GLY A 26 -4.08 -33.96 0.22
N ASN A 27 -4.77 -32.91 -0.24
CA ASN A 27 -4.71 -32.48 -1.63
C ASN A 27 -3.93 -31.17 -1.72
N ILE A 28 -2.77 -31.20 -2.36
CA ILE A 28 -1.91 -30.04 -2.56
C ILE A 28 -1.80 -29.77 -4.06
N GLY A 29 -2.43 -28.69 -4.50
CA GLY A 29 -2.36 -28.27 -5.91
C GLY A 29 -3.12 -29.15 -6.89
N GLY A 30 -4.06 -29.98 -6.43
CA GLY A 30 -4.81 -30.93 -7.23
C GLY A 30 -4.24 -32.36 -7.22
N GLU A 31 -3.08 -32.54 -6.59
CA GLU A 31 -2.47 -33.85 -6.40
C GLU A 31 -2.74 -34.35 -4.96
N GLU A 32 -3.16 -35.61 -4.84
CA GLU A 32 -3.32 -36.28 -3.57
C GLU A 32 -1.93 -36.69 -3.05
N ILE A 33 -1.59 -36.20 -1.87
CA ILE A 33 -0.32 -36.49 -1.21
C ILE A 33 -0.61 -37.38 0.00
N ALA A 34 0.10 -38.53 0.06
CA ALA A 34 0.18 -39.37 1.25
C ALA A 34 1.68 -39.65 1.47
N ALA A 35 2.23 -39.19 2.56
CA ALA A 35 3.63 -39.39 2.89
C ALA A 35 3.81 -39.82 4.34
N HIS A 36 4.58 -40.87 4.55
CA HIS A 36 5.04 -41.31 5.86
C HIS A 36 6.49 -40.88 6.06
N VAL A 37 6.76 -40.09 7.10
CA VAL A 37 8.05 -39.45 7.33
C VAL A 37 8.64 -39.90 8.64
N GLN A 38 9.88 -40.35 8.61
CA GLN A 38 10.56 -40.93 9.76
C GLN A 38 11.22 -39.92 10.70
N GLN A 39 11.42 -38.70 10.24
CA GLN A 39 12.14 -37.67 11.04
C GLN A 39 11.65 -36.25 10.73
N LEU A 40 11.63 -35.42 11.76
CA LEU A 40 11.45 -33.96 11.67
C LEU A 40 12.81 -33.26 11.82
N PRO A 41 13.02 -32.08 11.17
CA PRO A 41 12.12 -31.37 10.28
C PRO A 41 12.00 -31.98 8.87
N ILE A 42 10.83 -31.88 8.25
CA ILE A 42 10.60 -32.27 6.86
C ILE A 42 10.43 -31.05 5.97
N LEU A 43 10.88 -31.17 4.73
CA LEU A 43 10.64 -30.22 3.65
C LEU A 43 9.57 -30.79 2.71
N LEU A 44 8.48 -30.04 2.54
CA LEU A 44 7.36 -30.36 1.67
C LEU A 44 7.35 -29.38 0.49
N ASP A 45 7.43 -29.88 -0.74
CA ASP A 45 7.25 -29.06 -1.93
C ASP A 45 5.76 -28.87 -2.20
N THR A 46 5.32 -27.61 -2.29
CA THR A 46 3.93 -27.23 -2.45
C THR A 46 3.79 -26.13 -3.51
N PRO A 47 2.58 -25.85 -4.02
CA PRO A 47 2.35 -24.72 -4.92
C PRO A 47 2.72 -23.34 -4.32
N ALA A 48 2.76 -23.23 -2.99
CA ALA A 48 3.24 -22.06 -2.27
C ALA A 48 4.77 -22.00 -2.13
N GLY A 49 5.48 -22.98 -2.71
CA GLY A 49 6.92 -23.21 -2.53
C GLY A 49 7.20 -24.23 -1.43
N ARG A 50 8.45 -24.29 -1.02
CA ARG A 50 8.91 -25.28 -0.04
C ARG A 50 8.50 -24.90 1.37
N LEU A 51 7.72 -25.77 2.04
CA LEU A 51 7.33 -25.64 3.43
C LEU A 51 8.21 -26.53 4.31
N THR A 52 8.55 -26.04 5.50
CA THR A 52 9.24 -26.82 6.52
C THR A 52 8.27 -27.11 7.65
N LEU A 53 8.06 -28.38 7.95
CA LEU A 53 7.34 -28.80 9.15
C LEU A 53 8.36 -29.20 10.22
N SER A 54 8.21 -28.64 11.42
CA SER A 54 9.07 -28.93 12.56
C SER A 54 8.27 -28.86 13.86
N LEU A 55 8.72 -29.56 14.89
CA LEU A 55 8.16 -29.40 16.23
C LEU A 55 8.56 -28.02 16.79
N ARG A 56 7.61 -27.37 17.46
CA ARG A 56 7.90 -26.13 18.18
C ARG A 56 8.76 -26.45 19.41
N PRO A 57 9.88 -25.77 19.63
CA PRO A 57 10.68 -25.92 20.85
C PRO A 57 9.84 -25.71 22.10
N ASN A 58 10.08 -26.51 23.14
CA ASN A 58 9.41 -26.43 24.44
C ASN A 58 7.87 -26.66 24.42
N THR A 59 7.34 -27.28 23.37
CA THR A 59 5.94 -27.68 23.31
C THR A 59 5.86 -29.19 23.47
N LYS A 60 4.91 -29.66 24.29
CA LYS A 60 4.63 -31.10 24.38
C LYS A 60 3.98 -31.55 23.08
N PRO A 61 4.53 -32.56 22.39
CA PRO A 61 3.91 -33.08 21.19
C PRO A 61 2.56 -33.76 21.57
N ILE A 62 1.59 -33.61 20.68
CA ILE A 62 0.31 -34.30 20.74
C ILE A 62 0.41 -35.45 19.74
N PHE A 63 0.28 -36.66 20.21
CA PHE A 63 0.38 -37.86 19.40
C PHE A 63 -1.03 -38.40 19.05
N ASP A 64 -1.12 -39.10 17.93
CA ASP A 64 -2.36 -39.76 17.45
C ASP A 64 -3.55 -38.82 17.23
N GLU A 65 -3.31 -37.49 17.20
CA GLU A 65 -4.33 -36.50 16.84
C GLU A 65 -4.08 -35.94 15.44
N THR A 66 -5.16 -35.77 14.67
CA THR A 66 -5.12 -35.19 13.35
C THR A 66 -5.05 -33.67 13.46
N ILE A 67 -4.00 -33.07 12.94
CA ILE A 67 -3.82 -31.64 12.85
C ILE A 67 -4.15 -31.19 11.41
N TYR A 68 -5.19 -30.37 11.27
CA TYR A 68 -5.60 -29.80 9.99
C TYR A 68 -4.82 -28.53 9.70
N ILE A 69 -4.09 -28.51 8.60
CA ILE A 69 -3.32 -27.36 8.16
C ILE A 69 -3.95 -26.79 6.89
N THR A 70 -4.34 -25.52 6.95
CA THR A 70 -4.92 -24.78 5.82
C THR A 70 -3.97 -23.66 5.42
N ILE A 71 -3.56 -23.63 4.17
CA ILE A 71 -2.79 -22.54 3.56
C ILE A 71 -3.73 -21.76 2.67
N THR A 72 -3.93 -20.51 3.01
CA THR A 72 -4.83 -19.58 2.29
C THR A 72 -4.03 -18.51 1.56
N PRO A 73 -4.37 -18.18 0.29
CA PRO A 73 -3.74 -17.10 -0.44
C PRO A 73 -3.86 -15.76 0.31
N PRO A 74 -2.80 -14.94 0.34
CA PRO A 74 -2.81 -13.66 1.08
C PRO A 74 -3.96 -12.74 0.68
N LEU A 75 -4.28 -12.65 -0.61
CA LEU A 75 -5.39 -11.82 -1.09
C LEU A 75 -6.75 -12.32 -0.58
N GLN A 76 -6.95 -13.63 -0.51
CA GLN A 76 -8.19 -14.21 0.01
C GLN A 76 -8.30 -13.95 1.52
N MET A 77 -7.21 -14.10 2.24
CA MET A 77 -7.17 -13.78 3.68
C MET A 77 -7.40 -12.28 3.92
N ALA A 78 -6.81 -11.39 3.13
CA ALA A 78 -7.04 -9.96 3.22
C ALA A 78 -8.51 -9.59 2.98
N LYS A 79 -9.18 -10.23 2.02
CA LYS A 79 -10.63 -10.06 1.79
C LYS A 79 -11.47 -10.55 2.97
N ALA A 80 -11.08 -11.66 3.60
CA ALA A 80 -11.76 -12.16 4.80
C ALA A 80 -11.62 -11.19 5.98
N TYR A 81 -10.44 -10.64 6.21
CA TYR A 81 -10.24 -9.61 7.23
C TYR A 81 -11.00 -8.31 6.92
N LEU A 82 -11.04 -7.91 5.65
CA LEU A 82 -11.82 -6.74 5.23
C LEU A 82 -13.31 -6.93 5.50
N ALA A 83 -13.85 -8.11 5.27
CA ALA A 83 -15.26 -8.43 5.57
C ALA A 83 -15.57 -8.46 7.07
N ALA A 84 -14.57 -8.78 7.91
CA ALA A 84 -14.69 -8.77 9.37
C ALA A 84 -14.38 -7.40 10.00
N LEU A 85 -13.97 -6.42 9.20
CA LEU A 85 -13.61 -5.07 9.64
C LEU A 85 -14.84 -4.16 9.65
N SER A 86 -14.99 -3.39 10.70
CA SER A 86 -15.99 -2.32 10.81
C SER A 86 -15.30 -1.00 11.17
N ILE A 87 -15.57 0.03 10.39
CA ILE A 87 -15.03 1.37 10.62
C ILE A 87 -16.21 2.33 10.75
N ALA A 88 -16.29 3.02 11.86
CA ALA A 88 -17.36 3.99 12.12
C ALA A 88 -16.80 5.27 12.75
N GLY A 89 -17.27 6.42 12.31
CA GLY A 89 -16.99 7.70 12.99
C GLY A 89 -17.61 7.73 14.38
N THR A 90 -16.90 8.30 15.34
CA THR A 90 -17.43 8.43 16.74
C THR A 90 -18.59 9.40 16.79
N SER A 91 -18.59 10.46 15.97
CA SER A 91 -19.70 11.39 15.75
C SER A 91 -19.51 12.16 14.44
N ASN A 92 -20.56 12.86 14.01
CA ASN A 92 -20.51 13.68 12.77
C ASN A 92 -19.60 14.92 12.89
N THR A 93 -19.15 15.26 14.09
CA THR A 93 -18.37 16.46 14.37
C THR A 93 -16.93 16.17 14.79
N THR A 94 -16.53 14.91 14.87
CA THR A 94 -15.17 14.52 15.28
C THR A 94 -14.40 13.85 14.13
N SER A 95 -13.09 14.07 14.12
CA SER A 95 -12.16 13.38 13.21
C SER A 95 -11.65 12.03 13.77
N ILE A 96 -12.45 11.42 14.67
CA ILE A 96 -12.11 10.16 15.32
C ILE A 96 -12.92 9.03 14.70
N ALA A 97 -12.27 7.98 14.24
CA ALA A 97 -12.89 6.76 13.76
C ALA A 97 -12.58 5.59 14.70
N ASN A 98 -13.59 4.79 14.98
CA ASN A 98 -13.46 3.52 15.68
C ASN A 98 -13.23 2.41 14.65
N ILE A 99 -12.18 1.66 14.82
CA ILE A 99 -11.86 0.50 13.97
C ILE A 99 -12.05 -0.75 14.82
N ASN A 100 -12.97 -1.63 14.39
CA ASN A 100 -13.25 -2.89 15.04
C ASN A 100 -13.03 -4.03 14.07
N ILE A 101 -12.45 -5.13 14.55
CA ILE A 101 -12.26 -6.35 13.78
C ILE A 101 -12.67 -7.57 14.60
N GLN A 102 -13.42 -8.48 13.98
CA GLN A 102 -13.78 -9.76 14.57
C GLN A 102 -12.80 -10.83 14.10
N THR A 103 -12.09 -11.46 15.03
CA THR A 103 -11.11 -12.49 14.71
C THR A 103 -10.98 -13.49 15.86
N THR A 104 -10.64 -14.71 15.54
CA THR A 104 -10.37 -15.78 16.53
C THR A 104 -9.00 -15.64 17.20
N ASN A 105 -8.09 -14.86 16.61
CA ASN A 105 -6.75 -14.64 17.14
C ASN A 105 -6.51 -13.12 17.33
N LYS A 106 -6.50 -12.71 18.59
CA LYS A 106 -6.33 -11.31 19.00
C LYS A 106 -5.06 -10.69 18.39
N GLN A 107 -3.92 -11.36 18.51
CA GLN A 107 -2.64 -10.84 18.01
C GLN A 107 -2.68 -10.58 16.51
N ARG A 108 -3.22 -11.51 15.72
CA ARG A 108 -3.38 -11.31 14.27
C ARG A 108 -4.31 -10.16 13.92
N GLY A 109 -5.36 -9.96 14.71
CA GLY A 109 -6.26 -8.82 14.54
C GLY A 109 -5.56 -7.50 14.80
N GLU A 110 -4.79 -7.40 15.88
CA GLU A 110 -3.99 -6.23 16.22
C GLU A 110 -2.94 -5.94 15.13
N ASP A 111 -2.20 -6.95 14.68
CA ASP A 111 -1.20 -6.82 13.63
C ASP A 111 -1.82 -6.33 12.32
N PHE A 112 -3.01 -6.86 11.96
CA PHE A 112 -3.73 -6.43 10.77
C PHE A 112 -4.16 -4.97 10.85
N VAL A 113 -4.78 -4.54 11.96
CA VAL A 113 -5.23 -3.15 12.14
C VAL A 113 -4.04 -2.19 12.17
N ASN A 114 -2.97 -2.54 12.86
CA ASN A 114 -1.76 -1.72 12.90
C ASN A 114 -1.14 -1.56 11.49
N LYS A 115 -1.09 -2.64 10.72
CA LYS A 115 -0.59 -2.59 9.35
C LYS A 115 -1.52 -1.80 8.42
N LEU A 116 -2.82 -1.90 8.60
CA LEU A 116 -3.80 -1.10 7.87
C LEU A 116 -3.58 0.40 8.11
N ILE A 117 -3.38 0.81 9.37
CA ILE A 117 -3.12 2.21 9.73
C ILE A 117 -1.79 2.68 9.15
N GLU A 118 -0.75 1.85 9.22
CA GLU A 118 0.56 2.17 8.63
C GLU A 118 0.45 2.43 7.11
N VAL A 119 -0.22 1.53 6.39
CA VAL A 119 -0.41 1.64 4.93
C VAL A 119 -1.26 2.86 4.60
N TYR A 120 -2.34 3.11 5.34
CA TYR A 120 -3.18 4.30 5.17
C TYR A 120 -2.38 5.60 5.34
N ASN A 121 -1.54 5.68 6.37
CA ASN A 121 -0.70 6.86 6.61
C ASN A 121 0.35 7.05 5.50
N LEU A 122 0.92 5.96 5.01
CA LEU A 122 1.87 6.01 3.89
C LEU A 122 1.19 6.52 2.62
N ASP A 123 0.01 6.01 2.30
CA ASP A 123 -0.78 6.39 1.13
C ASP A 123 -1.19 7.87 1.19
N ALA A 124 -1.74 8.30 2.33
CA ALA A 124 -2.11 9.69 2.57
C ALA A 124 -0.90 10.66 2.46
N ASN A 125 0.29 10.24 2.88
CA ASN A 125 1.50 11.03 2.71
C ASN A 125 1.97 11.10 1.26
N ASN A 126 1.83 10.00 0.52
CA ASN A 126 2.16 9.95 -0.90
C ASN A 126 1.22 10.86 -1.72
N ASP A 127 -0.08 10.84 -1.41
CA ASP A 127 -1.05 11.73 -2.03
C ASP A 127 -0.72 13.21 -1.79
N LYS A 128 -0.38 13.57 -0.55
CA LYS A 128 0.05 14.94 -0.24
C LYS A 128 1.29 15.36 -1.01
N LYS A 129 2.29 14.47 -1.11
CA LYS A 129 3.50 14.74 -1.90
C LYS A 129 3.18 14.92 -3.38
N LEU A 130 2.32 14.07 -3.93
CA LEU A 130 1.90 14.16 -5.32
C LEU A 130 1.20 15.50 -5.61
N ILE A 131 0.28 15.92 -4.74
CA ILE A 131 -0.41 17.23 -4.86
C ILE A 131 0.60 18.36 -4.79
N ALA A 132 1.53 18.33 -3.83
CA ALA A 132 2.56 19.36 -3.69
C ALA A 132 3.47 19.47 -4.93
N THR A 133 3.90 18.31 -5.47
CA THR A 133 4.72 18.27 -6.71
C THR A 133 3.96 18.86 -7.90
N LYS A 134 2.72 18.42 -8.11
CA LYS A 134 1.88 18.94 -9.20
C LYS A 134 1.60 20.44 -9.06
N THR A 135 1.44 20.92 -7.83
CA THR A 135 1.25 22.34 -7.57
C THR A 135 2.52 23.14 -7.91
N ALA A 136 3.70 22.61 -7.53
CA ALA A 136 4.98 23.25 -7.89
C ALA A 136 5.18 23.27 -9.41
N GLU A 137 4.98 22.18 -10.10
CA GLU A 137 5.03 22.10 -11.57
C GLU A 137 4.10 23.14 -12.23
N PHE A 138 2.85 23.21 -11.76
CA PHE A 138 1.90 24.22 -12.26
C PHE A 138 2.37 25.65 -12.04
N ILE A 139 2.93 25.96 -10.86
CA ILE A 139 3.47 27.28 -10.55
C ILE A 139 4.64 27.61 -11.48
N ASP A 140 5.56 26.68 -11.69
CA ASP A 140 6.72 26.86 -12.58
C ASP A 140 6.27 27.13 -14.02
N GLU A 141 5.31 26.37 -14.52
CA GLU A 141 4.73 26.61 -15.85
C GLU A 141 4.09 28.01 -15.95
N ARG A 142 3.36 28.44 -14.92
CA ARG A 142 2.75 29.79 -14.89
C ARG A 142 3.78 30.89 -14.85
N ILE A 143 4.86 30.72 -14.10
CA ILE A 143 5.97 31.68 -14.07
C ILE A 143 6.59 31.85 -15.46
N VAL A 144 6.80 30.75 -16.18
CA VAL A 144 7.34 30.81 -17.55
C VAL A 144 6.41 31.59 -18.49
N ILE A 145 5.10 31.35 -18.39
CA ILE A 145 4.09 32.07 -19.20
C ILE A 145 4.10 33.57 -18.87
N ILE A 146 4.02 33.90 -17.57
CA ILE A 146 4.02 35.31 -17.11
C ILE A 146 5.28 36.03 -17.53
N ASN A 147 6.45 35.42 -17.40
CA ASN A 147 7.71 36.03 -17.83
C ASN A 147 7.74 36.29 -19.35
N ARG A 148 7.14 35.40 -20.15
CA ARG A 148 7.01 35.60 -21.60
C ARG A 148 6.07 36.76 -21.92
N GLU A 149 4.92 36.81 -21.27
CA GLU A 149 3.94 37.91 -21.45
C GLU A 149 4.52 39.26 -21.01
N LEU A 150 5.23 39.30 -19.88
CA LEU A 150 5.93 40.48 -19.40
C LEU A 150 6.97 40.95 -20.42
N GLY A 151 7.83 40.06 -20.90
CA GLY A 151 8.84 40.41 -21.90
C GLY A 151 8.23 40.93 -23.21
N SER A 152 7.09 40.38 -23.64
CA SER A 152 6.33 40.87 -24.79
C SER A 152 5.81 42.28 -24.55
N THR A 153 5.20 42.52 -23.39
CA THR A 153 4.64 43.82 -23.02
C THR A 153 5.73 44.88 -22.86
N GLU A 154 6.88 44.52 -22.27
CA GLU A 154 8.04 45.42 -22.16
C GLU A 154 8.58 45.79 -23.54
N ALA A 155 8.70 44.85 -24.46
CA ALA A 155 9.13 45.12 -25.84
C ALA A 155 8.14 46.03 -26.61
N GLU A 156 6.84 45.82 -26.44
CA GLU A 156 5.79 46.66 -27.00
C GLU A 156 5.87 48.10 -26.43
N LEU A 157 6.06 48.23 -25.13
CA LEU A 157 6.22 49.50 -24.47
C LEU A 157 7.49 50.23 -24.95
N GLU A 158 8.61 49.55 -25.11
CA GLU A 158 9.84 50.12 -25.64
C GLU A 158 9.66 50.62 -27.09
N ASN A 159 9.01 49.80 -27.93
CA ASN A 159 8.69 50.16 -29.30
C ASN A 159 7.76 51.40 -29.36
N PHE A 160 6.76 51.47 -28.50
CA PHE A 160 5.87 52.61 -28.39
C PHE A 160 6.64 53.88 -27.99
N LYS A 161 7.47 53.82 -26.93
CA LYS A 161 8.31 54.94 -26.51
C LYS A 161 9.21 55.43 -27.64
N ARG A 162 9.84 54.50 -28.36
CA ARG A 162 10.71 54.83 -29.49
C ARG A 162 9.95 55.50 -30.64
N SER A 163 8.76 55.00 -30.97
CA SER A 163 7.92 55.56 -32.03
C SER A 163 7.31 56.91 -31.66
N ALA A 164 7.02 57.14 -30.38
CA ALA A 164 6.51 58.39 -29.85
C ALA A 164 7.62 59.49 -29.57
N GLY A 165 8.90 59.13 -29.77
CA GLY A 165 10.02 60.02 -29.49
C GLY A 165 10.28 60.30 -28.00
N LEU A 166 9.73 59.43 -27.13
CA LEU A 166 9.81 59.61 -25.67
C LEU A 166 11.04 58.87 -25.13
N THR A 167 12.00 59.57 -24.60
CA THR A 167 13.26 59.02 -24.08
C THR A 167 13.27 58.88 -22.58
N SER A 168 12.29 59.45 -21.85
CA SER A 168 12.17 59.37 -20.39
C SER A 168 10.72 59.43 -19.93
N ILE A 169 10.46 59.09 -18.64
CA ILE A 169 9.13 59.20 -18.00
C ILE A 169 8.70 60.68 -17.92
N SER A 170 9.64 61.61 -17.85
CA SER A 170 9.38 63.03 -17.88
C SER A 170 8.76 63.50 -19.23
N ASP A 171 9.27 62.93 -20.34
CA ASP A 171 8.76 63.23 -21.68
C ASP A 171 7.35 62.67 -21.91
N ALA A 172 7.04 61.53 -21.32
CA ALA A 172 5.71 60.92 -21.36
C ALA A 172 4.65 61.76 -20.64
N ASN A 173 4.98 62.35 -19.50
CA ASN A 173 4.07 63.25 -18.76
C ASN A 173 3.82 64.56 -19.54
N THR A 174 4.81 65.09 -20.21
CA THR A 174 4.67 66.32 -21.06
C THR A 174 3.77 66.03 -22.26
N PHE A 175 3.94 64.85 -22.90
CA PHE A 175 3.12 64.41 -24.03
C PHE A 175 1.64 64.27 -23.69
N VAL A 176 1.32 63.75 -22.49
CA VAL A 176 -0.06 63.62 -22.03
C VAL A 176 -0.70 64.96 -21.70
N GLN A 177 0.08 65.92 -21.19
CA GLN A 177 -0.42 67.28 -20.90
C GLN A 177 -0.66 68.10 -22.15
N GLU A 178 0.15 67.88 -23.20
CA GLU A 178 -0.02 68.59 -24.47
C GLU A 178 -1.12 68.06 -25.38
N SER A 179 -1.55 66.82 -25.12
CA SER A 179 -2.61 66.12 -25.88
C SER A 179 -3.99 66.16 -25.21
N SER A 180 -4.16 66.83 -24.08
CA SER A 180 -5.41 67.12 -23.39
C SER A 180 -5.95 68.50 -23.58
#